data_412149efee9f334f551a24e836086af1
#
_entry.id   412149efee9f334f551a24e836086af1
#
_cell.length_a   1.000
_cell.length_b   1.000
_cell.length_c   1.000
_cell.angle_alpha   90.00
_cell.angle_beta   90.00
_cell.angle_gamma   90.00
#
_symmetry.space_group_name_H-M   'P 1'
#
loop_
_entity.id
_entity.type
_entity.pdbx_description
1 polymer ?
#
loop_
_entity_poly.entity_id
_entity_poly.type
_entity_poly.pdbx_seq_one_letter_code
_entity_poly.pdbx_strand_id
1 'polypeptide(L)' 'MKKEARGLDDYDLGEVQEVDYQFVITKKGVVDKDRFYLPRDKAIRFDEDKLWFDVSKDEAKAYKRD' A
#
# COMPACT_ATOMS: atom_id res chain seq x y z
N MET A 1 -6.79 14.31 0.67
CA MET A 1 -5.70 14.12 1.61
C MET A 1 -4.97 12.83 1.33
N LYS A 2 -3.65 12.92 1.20
CA LYS A 2 -2.85 11.79 0.77
C LYS A 2 -2.32 11.01 1.95
N LYS A 3 -2.52 9.71 1.93
CA LYS A 3 -2.04 8.81 2.98
C LYS A 3 -0.93 7.93 2.43
N GLU A 4 0.09 7.70 3.24
CA GLU A 4 1.16 6.79 2.88
C GLU A 4 0.81 5.38 3.31
N ALA A 5 1.19 4.41 2.49
CA ALA A 5 1.06 3.00 2.83
C ALA A 5 2.43 2.43 3.13
N ARG A 6 2.55 1.74 4.25
CA ARG A 6 3.79 1.13 4.70
C ARG A 6 3.55 -0.34 5.01
N GLY A 7 4.52 -1.15 4.67
CA GLY A 7 4.47 -2.58 5.00
C GLY A 7 5.38 -2.92 6.16
N LEU A 8 5.71 -4.18 6.29
CA LEU A 8 6.62 -4.66 7.33
C LEU A 8 8.01 -4.05 7.11
N ASP A 9 8.68 -3.79 8.20
CA ASP A 9 10.01 -3.14 8.19
C ASP A 9 9.97 -1.77 7.53
N ASP A 10 8.83 -1.09 7.65
CA ASP A 10 8.65 0.26 7.11
C ASP A 10 8.84 0.31 5.58
N TYR A 11 8.54 -0.78 4.89
CA TYR A 11 8.66 -0.84 3.46
C TYR A 11 7.66 0.10 2.80
N ASP A 12 8.12 0.93 1.88
CA ASP A 12 7.30 1.92 1.20
C ASP A 12 6.38 1.27 0.18
N LEU A 13 5.08 1.29 0.45
CA LEU A 13 4.07 0.74 -0.45
C LEU A 13 3.40 1.81 -1.30
N GLY A 14 3.89 3.04 -1.20
CA GLY A 14 3.37 4.14 -1.99
C GLY A 14 2.31 4.95 -1.27
N GLU A 15 1.53 5.66 -2.07
CA GLU A 15 0.52 6.58 -1.57
C GLU A 15 -0.87 6.00 -1.86
N VAL A 16 -1.73 6.03 -0.86
CA VAL A 16 -3.09 5.53 -1.03
C VAL A 16 -3.86 6.41 -2.01
N GLN A 17 -4.35 5.81 -3.06
CA GLN A 17 -5.14 6.49 -4.08
C GLN A 17 -6.63 6.24 -3.90
N GLU A 18 -6.97 5.02 -3.52
CA GLU A 18 -8.36 4.61 -3.44
C GLU A 18 -8.51 3.47 -2.43
N VAL A 19 -9.61 3.46 -1.72
CA VAL A 19 -9.97 2.38 -0.82
C VAL A 19 -11.24 1.75 -1.33
N ASP A 20 -11.15 0.47 -1.65
CA ASP A 20 -12.27 -0.31 -2.12
C ASP A 20 -12.71 -1.24 -0.99
N TYR A 21 -13.73 -1.94 -1.22
CA TYR A 21 -14.34 -3.02 -0.48
C TYR A 21 -13.35 -4.09 -0.08
N GLN A 22 -12.48 -4.53 -1.03
CA GLN A 22 -11.55 -5.62 -0.85
C GLN A 22 -10.09 -5.18 -0.87
N PHE A 23 -9.82 -4.03 -1.47
CA PHE A 23 -8.45 -3.60 -1.69
C PHE A 23 -8.21 -2.16 -1.29
N VAL A 24 -6.98 -1.88 -0.92
CA VAL A 24 -6.47 -0.52 -0.82
C VAL A 24 -5.51 -0.37 -2.00
N ILE A 25 -5.81 0.56 -2.87
CA ILE A 25 -5.01 0.77 -4.08
C ILE A 25 -4.03 1.88 -3.81
N THR A 26 -2.75 1.59 -4.00
CA THR A 26 -1.68 2.55 -3.79
C THR A 26 -0.89 2.74 -5.07
N LYS A 27 -0.18 3.84 -5.13
CA LYS A 27 0.63 4.20 -6.27
C LYS A 27 2.00 4.66 -5.78
N LYS A 28 3.04 4.09 -6.34
CA LYS A 28 4.41 4.40 -5.97
C LYS A 28 5.20 4.81 -7.19
N GLY A 29 6.03 5.84 -7.03
CA GLY A 29 6.91 6.30 -8.10
C GLY A 29 6.34 7.46 -8.89
N VAL A 30 7.21 8.15 -9.57
CA VAL A 30 6.86 9.33 -10.36
C VAL A 30 6.94 9.03 -11.85
N VAL A 31 8.00 8.35 -12.25
CA VAL A 31 8.22 8.02 -13.67
C VAL A 31 7.64 6.63 -13.96
N ASP A 32 8.15 5.63 -13.26
CA ASP A 32 7.63 4.27 -13.38
C ASP A 32 6.65 4.06 -12.26
N LYS A 33 5.39 4.19 -12.59
CA LYS A 33 4.33 4.13 -11.59
C LYS A 33 3.91 2.70 -11.31
N ASP A 34 4.24 2.24 -10.13
CA ASP A 34 3.82 0.93 -9.67
C ASP A 34 2.53 1.09 -8.87
N ARG A 35 1.57 0.23 -9.15
CA ARG A 35 0.32 0.19 -8.40
C ARG A 35 0.27 -1.09 -7.61
N PHE A 36 -0.13 -0.97 -6.35
CA PHE A 36 -0.34 -2.12 -5.49
C PHE A 36 -1.81 -2.23 -5.16
N TYR A 37 -2.33 -3.43 -5.30
CA TYR A 37 -3.70 -3.75 -4.88
C TYR A 37 -3.58 -4.56 -3.60
N LEU A 38 -3.49 -3.86 -2.49
CA LEU A 38 -3.25 -4.49 -1.19
C LEU A 38 -4.56 -4.96 -0.59
N PRO A 39 -4.61 -6.21 -0.13
CA PRO A 39 -5.83 -6.70 0.52
C PRO A 39 -6.16 -5.83 1.72
N ARG A 40 -7.39 -5.42 1.82
CA ARG A 40 -7.83 -4.57 2.91
C ARG A 40 -7.66 -5.25 4.27
N ASP A 41 -7.78 -6.58 4.28
CA ASP A 41 -7.60 -7.40 5.47
C ASP A 41 -6.19 -7.33 6.04
N LYS A 42 -5.23 -6.94 5.23
CA LYS A 42 -3.84 -6.83 5.64
C LYS A 42 -3.53 -5.49 6.31
N ALA A 43 -4.47 -4.56 6.30
CA ALA A 43 -4.30 -3.30 7.00
C ALA A 43 -4.41 -3.54 8.49
N ILE A 44 -3.34 -3.23 9.22
CA ILE A 44 -3.26 -3.54 10.66
C ILE A 44 -3.34 -2.32 11.55
N ARG A 45 -2.98 -1.15 11.01
CA ARG A 45 -2.95 0.05 11.83
C ARG A 45 -3.05 1.29 10.97
N PHE A 46 -3.77 2.27 11.46
CA PHE A 46 -3.81 3.60 10.87
C PHE A 46 -3.22 4.57 11.89
N ASP A 47 -2.20 5.30 11.46
CA ASP A 47 -1.49 6.23 12.34
C ASP A 47 -1.30 7.55 11.61
N GLU A 48 -1.99 8.58 12.09
CA GLU A 48 -1.97 9.92 11.49
C GLU A 48 -2.19 9.88 9.97
N ASP A 49 -1.11 9.96 9.20
CA ASP A 49 -1.17 9.95 7.74
C ASP A 49 -0.61 8.68 7.12
N LYS A 50 -0.40 7.65 7.95
CA LYS A 50 0.17 6.38 7.47
C LYS A 50 -0.77 5.23 7.74
N LEU A 51 -0.88 4.36 6.75
CA LEU A 51 -1.65 3.13 6.86
C LEU A 51 -0.65 1.97 6.80
N TRP A 52 -0.62 1.18 7.86
CA TRP A 52 0.34 0.09 7.99
C TRP A 52 -0.30 -1.23 7.59
N PHE A 53 0.45 -2.01 6.80
CA PHE A 53 -0.01 -3.30 6.30
C PHE A 53 0.89 -4.43 6.78
N ASP A 54 0.29 -5.59 7.00
CA ASP A 54 1.02 -6.82 7.31
C ASP A 54 1.47 -7.45 5.99
N VAL A 55 2.32 -6.72 5.27
CA VAL A 55 2.79 -7.10 3.95
C VAL A 55 4.30 -6.88 3.90
N SER A 56 5.05 -7.95 3.63
CA SER A 56 6.48 -7.85 3.47
C SER A 56 6.84 -7.34 2.08
N LYS A 57 8.11 -7.01 1.90
CA LYS A 57 8.62 -6.58 0.60
C LYS A 57 8.33 -7.63 -0.48
N ASP A 58 8.51 -8.89 -0.15
CA ASP A 58 8.28 -9.96 -1.11
C ASP A 58 6.81 -10.15 -1.41
N GLU A 59 5.97 -10.04 -0.39
CA GLU A 59 4.53 -10.13 -0.57
C GLU A 59 4.00 -8.98 -1.42
N ALA A 60 4.57 -7.81 -1.24
CA ALA A 60 4.15 -6.63 -1.98
C ALA A 60 4.27 -6.84 -3.50
N LYS A 61 5.29 -7.57 -3.91
CA LYS A 61 5.49 -7.87 -5.33
C LYS A 61 4.34 -8.67 -5.92
N ALA A 62 3.71 -9.49 -5.11
CA ALA A 62 2.57 -10.30 -5.54
C ALA A 62 1.32 -9.44 -5.76
N TYR A 63 1.25 -8.30 -5.09
CA TYR A 63 0.11 -7.40 -5.20
C TYR A 63 0.32 -6.25 -6.18
N LYS A 64 1.47 -6.23 -6.81
CA LYS A 64 1.81 -5.18 -7.76
C LYS A 64 1.03 -5.39 -9.07
N ARG A 65 0.50 -4.30 -9.59
CA ARG A 65 -0.20 -4.27 -10.88
C ARG A 65 0.35 -3.13 -11.70
N ASP A 66 0.51 -3.37 -12.96
CA ASP A 66 0.96 -2.34 -13.90
C ASP A 66 -0.20 -1.54 -14.47
#